data_a7714232f13ea830b58b53b21c386a50
#
_entry.id   a7714232f13ea830b58b53b21c386a50
#
_cell.length_a   1.000
_cell.length_b   1.000
_cell.length_c   1.000
_cell.angle_alpha   90.00
_cell.angle_beta   90.00
_cell.angle_gamma   90.00
#
_symmetry.space_group_name_H-M   'P 1'
#
loop_
_entity.id
_entity.type
_entity.pdbx_description
1 polymer ?
#
loop_
_entity_poly.entity_id
_entity_poly.type
_entity_poly.pdbx_seq_one_letter_code
_entity_poly.pdbx_strand_id
1 'polypeptide(L)' 'MRRNDKQTALDAFIARKAEIDSMLDRLKVLNEEHFGYAPDDINWGHVGTLDHYADLLKRITDAA' A
#
# COMPACT_ATOMS: atom_id res chain seq x y z
N MET A 1 26.18 -0.41 27.85
CA MET A 1 26.06 0.78 27.03
C MET A 1 24.69 0.90 26.38
N ARG A 2 24.11 2.07 26.46
CA ARG A 2 22.80 2.25 25.90
C ARG A 2 22.83 2.55 24.41
N ARG A 3 21.95 1.89 23.66
CA ARG A 3 21.82 2.15 22.25
C ARG A 3 21.18 3.52 22.02
N ASN A 4 21.62 4.19 20.97
CA ASN A 4 21.06 5.47 20.59
C ASN A 4 19.63 5.27 20.06
N ASP A 5 18.66 5.93 20.71
CA ASP A 5 17.26 5.79 20.34
C ASP A 5 16.99 6.29 18.92
N LYS A 6 17.68 7.34 18.48
CA LYS A 6 17.54 7.84 17.12
C LYS A 6 18.00 6.81 16.09
N GLN A 7 19.09 6.11 16.40
CA GLN A 7 19.60 5.09 15.49
C GLN A 7 18.62 3.92 15.39
N THR A 8 18.05 3.53 16.52
CA THR A 8 17.07 2.43 16.55
C THR A 8 15.80 2.82 15.78
N ALA A 9 15.33 4.06 15.98
CA ALA A 9 14.16 4.55 15.27
C ALA A 9 14.42 4.66 13.77
N LEU A 10 15.60 5.11 13.40
CA LEU A 10 15.98 5.20 11.99
C LEU A 10 16.01 3.83 11.33
N ASP A 11 16.57 2.84 12.00
CA ASP A 11 16.61 1.48 11.48
C ASP A 11 15.21 0.93 11.27
N ALA A 12 14.32 1.16 12.22
CA ALA A 12 12.94 0.73 12.11
C ALA A 12 12.21 1.45 10.98
N PHE A 13 12.45 2.74 10.83
CA PHE A 13 11.86 3.55 9.76
C PHE A 13 12.28 3.01 8.39
N ILE A 14 13.58 2.75 8.21
CA ILE A 14 14.08 2.22 6.95
C ILE A 14 13.46 0.86 6.64
N ALA A 15 13.34 -0.01 7.65
CA ALA A 15 12.73 -1.32 7.46
C ALA A 15 11.27 -1.21 7.03
N ARG A 16 10.52 -0.31 7.68
CA ARG A 16 9.11 -0.11 7.33
C ARG A 16 8.96 0.50 5.95
N LYS A 17 9.83 1.44 5.61
CA LYS A 17 9.84 2.06 4.29
C LYS A 17 10.09 1.01 3.21
N ALA A 18 11.01 0.09 3.44
CA ALA A 18 11.28 -0.99 2.49
C ALA A 18 10.06 -1.90 2.31
N GLU A 19 9.35 -2.20 3.40
CA GLU A 19 8.09 -2.96 3.31
C GLU A 19 7.07 -2.23 2.47
N ILE A 20 6.94 -0.93 2.68
CA ILE A 20 5.99 -0.11 1.91
C ILE A 20 6.37 -0.10 0.44
N ASP A 21 7.65 0.05 0.11
CA ASP A 21 8.12 0.02 -1.27
C ASP A 21 7.73 -1.29 -1.95
N SER A 22 7.91 -2.42 -1.27
CA SER A 22 7.52 -3.73 -1.80
C SER A 22 6.02 -3.82 -2.02
N MET A 23 5.23 -3.29 -1.09
CA MET A 23 3.77 -3.31 -1.22
C MET A 23 3.30 -2.42 -2.35
N LEU A 24 3.96 -1.27 -2.56
CA LEU A 24 3.62 -0.38 -3.66
C LEU A 24 3.89 -1.05 -5.01
N ASP A 25 5.02 -1.74 -5.13
CA ASP A 25 5.33 -2.48 -6.35
C ASP A 25 4.29 -3.56 -6.62
N ARG A 26 3.91 -4.29 -5.59
CA ARG A 26 2.89 -5.32 -5.71
C ARG A 26 1.54 -4.74 -6.08
N LEU A 27 1.17 -3.63 -5.44
CA LEU A 27 -0.09 -2.97 -5.71
C LEU A 27 -0.14 -2.47 -7.15
N LYS A 28 0.97 -1.95 -7.64
CA LYS A 28 1.06 -1.48 -9.02
C LYS A 28 0.80 -2.62 -10.01
N VAL A 29 1.42 -3.77 -9.77
CA VAL A 29 1.21 -4.95 -10.61
C VAL A 29 -0.24 -5.41 -10.54
N LEU A 30 -0.80 -5.49 -9.33
CA LEU A 30 -2.21 -5.86 -9.15
C LEU A 30 -3.12 -4.91 -9.90
N ASN A 31 -2.86 -3.62 -9.84
CA ASN A 31 -3.65 -2.62 -10.54
C ASN A 31 -3.57 -2.79 -12.04
N GLU A 32 -2.37 -3.05 -12.57
CA GLU A 32 -2.17 -3.27 -14.00
C GLU A 32 -2.93 -4.51 -14.49
N GLU A 33 -3.11 -5.49 -13.61
CA GLU A 33 -3.84 -6.72 -13.91
C GLU A 33 -5.31 -6.64 -13.54
N HIS A 34 -5.83 -5.43 -13.29
CA HIS A 34 -7.23 -5.20 -12.95
C HIS A 34 -7.64 -5.96 -11.68
N PHE A 35 -6.70 -6.13 -10.73
CA PHE A 35 -6.91 -6.86 -9.48
C PHE A 35 -7.44 -8.28 -9.69
N GLY A 36 -7.09 -8.88 -10.84
CA GLY A 36 -7.53 -10.22 -11.16
C GLY A 36 -8.94 -10.31 -11.71
N TYR A 37 -9.61 -9.17 -11.91
CA TYR A 37 -10.97 -9.17 -12.46
C TYR A 37 -10.92 -9.08 -13.96
N ALA A 38 -11.68 -9.95 -14.64
CA ALA A 38 -11.84 -9.85 -16.08
C ALA A 38 -12.72 -8.64 -16.39
N PRO A 39 -12.35 -7.80 -17.38
CA PRO A 39 -13.15 -6.61 -17.70
C PRO A 39 -14.62 -6.89 -17.95
N ASP A 40 -14.93 -8.04 -18.55
CA ASP A 40 -16.32 -8.41 -18.87
C ASP A 40 -17.12 -8.83 -17.64
N ASP A 41 -16.43 -9.14 -16.54
CA ASP A 41 -17.06 -9.60 -15.30
C ASP A 41 -17.18 -8.51 -14.25
N ILE A 42 -16.72 -7.31 -14.55
CA ILE A 42 -16.74 -6.22 -13.58
C ILE A 42 -18.18 -5.81 -13.29
N ASN A 43 -18.47 -5.70 -11.99
CA ASN A 43 -19.79 -5.27 -11.53
C ASN A 43 -19.62 -4.26 -10.39
N TRP A 44 -20.73 -3.76 -9.88
CA TRP A 44 -20.69 -2.74 -8.83
C TRP A 44 -20.06 -3.22 -7.53
N GLY A 45 -20.08 -4.52 -7.26
CA GLY A 45 -19.37 -5.07 -6.11
C GLY A 45 -17.87 -4.89 -6.24
N HIS A 46 -17.32 -5.07 -7.44
CA HIS A 46 -15.91 -4.84 -7.73
C HIS A 46 -15.56 -3.36 -7.59
N VAL A 47 -16.44 -2.48 -8.07
CA VAL A 47 -16.26 -1.04 -7.91
C VAL A 47 -16.20 -0.68 -6.44
N GLY A 48 -17.10 -1.23 -5.63
CA GLY A 48 -17.09 -1.01 -4.19
C GLY A 48 -15.80 -1.46 -3.52
N THR A 49 -15.25 -2.58 -3.95
CA THR A 49 -13.97 -3.06 -3.44
C THR A 49 -12.85 -2.08 -3.76
N LEU A 50 -12.80 -1.58 -4.99
CA LEU A 50 -11.78 -0.60 -5.38
C LEU A 50 -11.96 0.73 -4.69
N ASP A 51 -13.22 1.15 -4.45
CA ASP A 51 -13.49 2.35 -3.67
C ASP A 51 -12.91 2.23 -2.27
N HIS A 52 -13.03 1.06 -1.66
CA HIS A 52 -12.46 0.81 -0.34
C HIS A 52 -10.93 0.92 -0.37
N TYR A 53 -10.29 0.32 -1.37
CA TYR A 53 -8.84 0.41 -1.52
C TYR A 53 -8.40 1.84 -1.75
N ALA A 54 -9.10 2.56 -2.61
CA ALA A 54 -8.78 3.95 -2.89
C ALA A 54 -8.92 4.81 -1.64
N ASP A 55 -9.94 4.56 -0.82
CA ASP A 55 -10.13 5.28 0.43
C ASP A 55 -8.98 5.05 1.40
N LEU A 56 -8.51 3.81 1.52
CA LEU A 56 -7.37 3.49 2.37
C LEU A 56 -6.09 4.19 1.90
N LEU A 57 -5.85 4.17 0.59
CA LEU A 57 -4.69 4.84 0.00
C LEU A 57 -4.78 6.34 0.18
N LYS A 58 -5.96 6.91 0.02
CA LYS A 58 -6.18 8.34 0.20
C LYS A 58 -5.85 8.78 1.62
N ARG A 59 -6.21 7.97 2.60
CA ARG A 59 -5.88 8.26 4.00
C ARG A 59 -4.38 8.37 4.20
N ILE A 60 -3.62 7.52 3.51
CA ILE A 60 -2.15 7.55 3.60
C ILE A 60 -1.60 8.77 2.89
N THR A 61 -2.04 9.02 1.66
CA THR A 61 -1.50 10.12 0.86
C THR A 61 -1.88 11.48 1.44
N ASP A 62 -3.07 11.61 2.04
CA ASP A 62 -3.51 12.86 2.64
C ASP A 62 -2.83 13.12 3.98
N ALA A 63 -2.36 12.06 4.66
CA ALA A 63 -1.68 12.18 5.94
C ALA A 63 -0.20 12.51 5.79
N ALA A 64 0.39 12.18 4.67
CA ALA A 64 1.83 12.32 4.44
C ALA A 64 2.25 13.77 4.17
#